data_96340a0870f0afbbcc7220f1520a58c1
#
_entry.id   96340a0870f0afbbcc7220f1520a58c1
#
_cell.length_a   1.000
_cell.length_b   1.000
_cell.length_c   1.000
_cell.angle_alpha   90.00
_cell.angle_beta   90.00
_cell.angle_gamma   90.00
#
_symmetry.space_group_name_H-M   'P 1'
#
loop_
_entity.id
_entity.type
_entity.pdbx_description
1 polymer ?
#
loop_
_entity_poly.entity_id
_entity_poly.type
_entity_poly.pdbx_seq_one_letter_code
_entity_poly.pdbx_strand_id
1 'polypeptide(L)'
;MLKKLTALMLALLAAACLTVTAWADYDYIEQYGVMVTPNTEDGSLLITVKLEWTPLEELPYGQELKIGVPNGSIRDVAAQTDNIERLDFDNSYMYVYLDRAYEANETFSFAYSWVQEYMYQLSTNGVIEDYDNVRYDYVNYDYTPGWFDEAKIGQMTLI
;
A
#
# COMPACT_ATOMS: atom_id res chain seq x y z
N MET A 1 -49.59 34.36 -0.36
CA MET A 1 -49.19 32.93 -0.28
C MET A 1 -48.11 32.57 -1.27
N LEU A 2 -48.19 32.94 -2.54
CA LEU A 2 -47.22 32.61 -3.61
C LEU A 2 -45.76 32.99 -3.28
N LYS A 3 -45.53 34.20 -2.75
CA LYS A 3 -44.17 34.68 -2.40
C LYS A 3 -43.51 33.86 -1.26
N LYS A 4 -44.29 33.27 -0.36
CA LYS A 4 -43.73 32.40 0.69
C LYS A 4 -43.39 31.00 0.15
N LEU A 5 -44.14 30.52 -0.83
CA LEU A 5 -43.87 29.23 -1.51
C LEU A 5 -42.62 29.33 -2.38
N THR A 6 -42.42 30.42 -3.10
CA THR A 6 -41.21 30.65 -3.92
C THR A 6 -39.95 30.77 -3.03
N ALA A 7 -40.03 31.47 -1.90
CA ALA A 7 -38.91 31.57 -0.97
C ALA A 7 -38.53 30.20 -0.35
N LEU A 8 -39.52 29.37 -0.03
CA LEU A 8 -39.29 28.00 0.49
C LEU A 8 -38.64 27.08 -0.58
N MET A 9 -39.12 27.17 -1.82
CA MET A 9 -38.49 26.42 -2.93
C MET A 9 -37.06 26.87 -3.23
N LEU A 10 -36.77 28.15 -3.20
CA LEU A 10 -35.39 28.65 -3.36
C LEU A 10 -34.47 28.21 -2.21
N ALA A 11 -34.99 28.20 -0.97
CA ALA A 11 -34.21 27.72 0.17
C ALA A 11 -33.94 26.21 0.10
N LEU A 12 -34.90 25.40 -0.37
CA LEU A 12 -34.71 23.96 -0.61
C LEU A 12 -33.75 23.68 -1.76
N LEU A 13 -33.81 24.47 -2.85
CA LEU A 13 -32.82 24.35 -3.93
C LEU A 13 -31.42 24.75 -3.49
N ALA A 14 -31.29 25.80 -2.71
CA ALA A 14 -29.99 26.20 -2.14
C ALA A 14 -29.44 25.16 -1.17
N ALA A 15 -30.28 24.54 -0.35
CA ALA A 15 -29.89 23.45 0.55
C ALA A 15 -29.50 22.18 -0.23
N ALA A 16 -30.15 21.88 -1.35
CA ALA A 16 -29.81 20.74 -2.22
C ALA A 16 -28.50 20.96 -2.99
N CYS A 17 -28.15 22.21 -3.30
CA CYS A 17 -26.85 22.55 -3.90
C CYS A 17 -25.69 22.53 -2.89
N LEU A 18 -25.97 22.50 -1.59
CA LEU A 18 -24.95 22.44 -0.53
C LEU A 18 -24.66 21.01 -0.06
N THR A 19 -25.26 19.98 -0.68
CA THR A 19 -24.71 18.63 -0.56
C THR A 19 -23.44 18.56 -1.39
N VAL A 20 -22.42 19.28 -0.96
CA VAL A 20 -21.05 18.91 -1.29
C VAL A 20 -20.94 17.47 -0.76
N THR A 21 -20.97 16.50 -1.64
CA THR A 21 -20.44 15.19 -1.33
C THR A 21 -19.04 15.47 -0.82
N ALA A 22 -18.84 15.36 0.48
CA ALA A 22 -17.49 15.24 1.02
C ALA A 22 -16.97 13.93 0.40
N TRP A 23 -16.33 14.05 -0.75
CA TRP A 23 -15.43 13.02 -1.22
C TRP A 23 -14.37 12.98 -0.13
N ALA A 24 -14.25 11.85 0.53
CA ALA A 24 -13.08 11.62 1.35
C ALA A 24 -11.91 11.84 0.39
N ASP A 25 -11.22 12.94 0.56
CA ASP A 25 -10.03 13.24 -0.20
C ASP A 25 -8.96 12.31 0.36
N TYR A 26 -8.43 11.46 -0.48
CA TYR A 26 -7.38 10.50 -0.14
C TYR A 26 -6.08 10.97 -0.76
N ASP A 27 -4.99 10.69 -0.10
CA ASP A 27 -3.66 10.76 -0.72
C ASP A 27 -3.63 9.97 -2.03
N TYR A 28 -2.74 10.34 -2.92
CA TYR A 28 -2.62 9.69 -4.21
C TYR A 28 -1.26 9.02 -4.36
N ILE A 29 -1.27 7.73 -4.71
CA ILE A 29 -0.08 6.96 -5.03
C ILE A 29 -0.01 6.85 -6.55
N GLU A 30 0.89 7.63 -7.15
CA GLU A 30 1.10 7.66 -8.61
C GLU A 30 1.56 6.29 -9.10
N GLN A 31 2.55 5.72 -8.39
CA GLN A 31 3.11 4.42 -8.69
C GLN A 31 3.35 3.61 -7.42
N TYR A 32 2.90 2.37 -7.43
CA TYR A 32 3.16 1.37 -6.42
C TYR A 32 3.85 0.16 -7.06
N GLY A 33 5.15 0.07 -6.90
CA GLY A 33 5.97 -1.03 -7.36
C GLY A 33 6.29 -2.01 -6.23
N VAL A 34 6.04 -3.29 -6.46
CA VAL A 34 6.40 -4.37 -5.53
C VAL A 34 7.21 -5.41 -6.28
N MET A 35 8.41 -5.68 -5.79
CA MET A 35 9.25 -6.78 -6.28
C MET A 35 9.31 -7.86 -5.21
N VAL A 36 9.01 -9.09 -5.59
CA VAL A 36 9.00 -10.27 -4.72
C VAL A 36 10.06 -11.24 -5.19
N THR A 37 11.05 -11.51 -4.36
CA THR A 37 12.14 -12.43 -4.68
C THR A 37 12.12 -13.59 -3.68
N PRO A 38 11.76 -14.82 -4.12
CA PRO A 38 11.78 -16.00 -3.27
C PRO A 38 13.21 -16.40 -2.89
N ASN A 39 13.40 -16.69 -1.60
CA ASN A 39 14.61 -17.35 -1.12
C ASN A 39 14.36 -18.87 -1.07
N THR A 40 15.06 -19.60 -1.92
CA THR A 40 14.91 -21.06 -2.05
C THR A 40 15.56 -21.84 -0.91
N GLU A 41 16.39 -21.21 -0.08
CA GLU A 41 17.07 -21.87 1.02
C GLU A 41 16.17 -22.02 2.26
N ASP A 42 15.38 -21.00 2.57
CA ASP A 42 14.55 -20.97 3.78
C ASP A 42 13.04 -20.74 3.50
N GLY A 43 12.67 -20.52 2.24
CA GLY A 43 11.29 -20.28 1.81
C GLY A 43 10.75 -18.89 2.14
N SER A 44 11.59 -17.96 2.60
CA SER A 44 11.21 -16.59 2.82
C SER A 44 11.10 -15.81 1.50
N LEU A 45 10.47 -14.62 1.56
CA LEU A 45 10.36 -13.71 0.44
C LEU A 45 11.09 -12.41 0.75
N LEU A 46 12.05 -12.00 -0.07
CA LEU A 46 12.55 -10.63 -0.03
C LEU A 46 11.55 -9.76 -0.80
N ILE A 47 10.92 -8.85 -0.09
CA ILE A 47 9.98 -7.87 -0.64
C ILE A 47 10.67 -6.53 -0.74
N THR A 48 10.60 -5.92 -1.91
CA THR A 48 11.05 -4.53 -2.12
C THR A 48 9.87 -3.72 -2.63
N VAL A 49 9.59 -2.63 -1.94
CA VAL A 49 8.51 -1.69 -2.27
C VAL A 49 9.10 -0.37 -2.70
N LYS A 50 8.57 0.18 -3.79
CA LYS A 50 8.82 1.54 -4.23
C LYS A 50 7.49 2.25 -4.45
N LEU A 51 7.37 3.42 -3.86
CA LEU A 51 6.19 4.27 -3.92
C LEU A 51 6.54 5.63 -4.49
N GLU A 52 5.65 6.17 -5.31
CA GLU A 52 5.59 7.58 -5.67
C GLU A 52 4.28 8.13 -5.10
N TRP A 53 4.39 9.01 -4.11
CA TRP A 53 3.31 9.46 -3.24
C TRP A 53 3.08 10.95 -3.35
N THR A 54 1.82 11.34 -3.44
CA THR A 54 1.37 12.74 -3.45
C THR A 54 0.37 12.93 -2.32
N PRO A 55 0.74 13.57 -1.19
CA PRO A 55 -0.17 13.83 -0.11
C PRO A 55 -1.17 14.90 -0.50
N LEU A 56 -2.41 14.74 -0.11
CA LEU A 56 -3.45 15.73 -0.35
C LEU A 56 -3.33 16.94 0.56
N GLU A 57 -2.98 16.69 1.81
CA GLU A 57 -2.69 17.69 2.82
C GLU A 57 -1.20 17.67 3.16
N GLU A 58 -0.71 18.68 3.89
CA GLU A 58 0.66 18.66 4.41
C GLU A 58 0.89 17.40 5.25
N LEU A 59 1.94 16.66 4.93
CA LEU A 59 2.45 15.55 5.72
C LEU A 59 3.51 16.08 6.70
N PRO A 60 3.18 16.29 7.99
CA PRO A 60 4.11 16.84 8.95
C PRO A 60 5.28 15.91 9.21
N TYR A 61 6.44 16.48 9.54
CA TYR A 61 7.57 15.70 10.04
C TYR A 61 7.18 14.84 11.25
N GLY A 62 7.56 13.57 11.22
CA GLY A 62 7.26 12.60 12.28
C GLY A 62 5.89 11.92 12.19
N GLN A 63 5.07 12.29 11.22
CA GLN A 63 3.85 11.52 10.90
C GLN A 63 4.23 10.25 10.13
N GLU A 64 3.61 9.13 10.53
CA GLU A 64 3.79 7.85 9.84
C GLU A 64 2.90 7.71 8.60
N LEU A 65 3.44 7.11 7.55
CA LEU A 65 2.67 6.50 6.47
C LEU A 65 2.43 5.03 6.82
N LYS A 66 1.18 4.59 6.79
CA LYS A 66 0.77 3.22 7.12
C LYS A 66 0.57 2.41 5.86
N ILE A 67 1.31 1.32 5.72
CA ILE A 67 1.25 0.43 4.57
C ILE A 67 1.00 -1.00 5.06
N GLY A 68 -0.11 -1.61 4.64
CA GLY A 68 -0.48 -2.95 5.06
C GLY A 68 0.59 -3.99 4.72
N VAL A 69 0.79 -4.95 5.61
CA VAL A 69 1.69 -6.10 5.40
C VAL A 69 0.94 -7.42 5.58
N PRO A 70 1.32 -8.49 4.87
CA PRO A 70 0.59 -9.77 4.91
C PRO A 70 0.50 -10.40 6.30
N ASN A 71 1.56 -10.30 7.08
CA ASN A 71 1.64 -10.73 8.48
C ASN A 71 2.85 -10.08 9.18
N GLY A 72 2.92 -10.17 10.50
CA GLY A 72 3.99 -9.56 11.31
C GLY A 72 5.30 -10.36 11.39
N SER A 73 5.42 -11.48 10.67
CA SER A 73 6.67 -12.26 10.63
C SER A 73 7.64 -11.62 9.63
N ILE A 74 8.19 -10.48 10.04
CA ILE A 74 9.04 -9.59 9.26
C ILE A 74 10.42 -9.52 9.91
N ARG A 75 11.47 -9.56 9.10
CA ARG A 75 12.86 -9.32 9.51
C ARG A 75 13.64 -8.54 8.47
N ASP A 76 14.79 -8.08 8.84
CA ASP A 76 15.76 -7.41 7.94
C ASP A 76 15.14 -6.21 7.19
N VAL A 77 14.36 -5.41 7.94
CA VAL A 77 13.72 -4.20 7.40
C VAL A 77 14.79 -3.15 7.10
N ALA A 78 14.79 -2.61 5.88
CA ALA A 78 15.78 -1.65 5.44
C ALA A 78 15.18 -0.56 4.55
N ALA A 79 15.53 0.71 4.82
CA ALA A 79 15.31 1.81 3.91
C ALA A 79 16.20 1.65 2.67
N GLN A 80 15.64 1.92 1.49
CA GLN A 80 16.34 1.87 0.21
C GLN A 80 16.54 3.28 -0.39
N THR A 81 15.99 4.30 0.27
CA THR A 81 16.14 5.72 -0.07
C THR A 81 16.49 6.53 1.16
N ASP A 82 17.23 7.61 0.97
CA ASP A 82 17.78 8.43 2.06
C ASP A 82 16.71 9.29 2.78
N ASN A 83 15.54 9.46 2.18
CA ASN A 83 14.43 10.23 2.76
C ASN A 83 13.53 9.43 3.71
N ILE A 84 13.89 8.21 4.04
CA ILE A 84 13.28 7.45 5.13
C ILE A 84 14.15 7.60 6.38
N GLU A 85 13.62 8.25 7.41
CA GLU A 85 14.30 8.39 8.69
C GLU A 85 14.23 7.11 9.52
N ARG A 86 13.05 6.48 9.54
CA ARG A 86 12.81 5.29 10.36
C ARG A 86 11.72 4.41 9.76
N LEU A 87 11.85 3.12 9.99
CA LEU A 87 10.84 2.10 9.68
C LEU A 87 10.50 1.35 10.97
N ASP A 88 9.20 1.23 11.27
CA ASP A 88 8.67 0.38 12.31
C ASP A 88 7.61 -0.56 11.70
N PHE A 89 7.26 -1.64 12.38
CA PHE A 89 6.21 -2.53 11.92
C PHE A 89 5.51 -3.24 13.09
N ASP A 90 4.28 -3.69 12.82
CA ASP A 90 3.52 -4.57 13.68
C ASP A 90 2.95 -5.77 12.88
N ASN A 91 1.93 -6.43 13.40
CA ASN A 91 1.31 -7.58 12.72
C ASN A 91 0.50 -7.22 11.47
N SER A 92 0.24 -5.95 11.22
CA SER A 92 -0.69 -5.49 10.17
C SER A 92 -0.09 -4.43 9.26
N TYR A 93 0.85 -3.63 9.77
CA TYR A 93 1.35 -2.45 9.05
C TYR A 93 2.86 -2.30 9.15
N MET A 94 3.45 -1.80 8.06
CA MET A 94 4.72 -1.11 8.02
C MET A 94 4.46 0.39 8.23
N TYR A 95 5.17 1.02 9.16
CA TYR A 95 5.13 2.43 9.45
C TYR A 95 6.38 3.09 8.91
N VAL A 96 6.20 3.97 7.92
CA VAL A 96 7.30 4.69 7.28
C VAL A 96 7.33 6.12 7.79
N TYR A 97 8.42 6.53 8.41
CA TYR A 97 8.67 7.90 8.87
C TYR A 97 9.67 8.56 7.93
N LEU A 98 9.30 9.72 7.40
CA LEU A 98 10.11 10.46 6.44
C LEU A 98 11.01 11.48 7.13
N ASP A 99 12.08 11.85 6.48
CA ASP A 99 13.16 12.72 7.00
C ASP A 99 12.75 14.19 7.17
N ARG A 100 11.64 14.62 6.57
CA ARG A 100 11.11 15.98 6.63
C ARG A 100 9.59 16.01 6.46
N ALA A 101 9.00 17.19 6.62
CA ALA A 101 7.65 17.45 6.18
C ALA A 101 7.58 17.55 4.65
N TYR A 102 6.43 17.18 4.07
CA TYR A 102 6.12 17.32 2.65
C TYR A 102 4.86 18.17 2.50
N GLU A 103 4.90 19.13 1.57
CA GLU A 103 3.77 20.03 1.35
C GLU A 103 2.61 19.31 0.66
N ALA A 104 1.41 19.84 0.82
CA ALA A 104 0.24 19.37 0.09
C ALA A 104 0.50 19.38 -1.43
N ASN A 105 0.19 18.29 -2.11
CA ASN A 105 0.42 18.06 -3.53
C ASN A 105 1.91 18.02 -3.95
N GLU A 106 2.83 17.90 -3.02
CA GLU A 106 4.25 17.62 -3.33
C GLU A 106 4.44 16.13 -3.60
N THR A 107 4.78 15.75 -4.83
CA THR A 107 5.07 14.35 -5.16
C THR A 107 6.50 13.99 -4.76
N PHE A 108 6.65 12.87 -4.05
CA PHE A 108 7.94 12.32 -3.65
C PHE A 108 7.97 10.80 -3.81
N SER A 109 9.17 10.24 -3.90
CA SER A 109 9.36 8.79 -4.00
C SER A 109 10.16 8.29 -2.83
N PHE A 110 9.81 7.09 -2.35
CA PHE A 110 10.59 6.37 -1.34
C PHE A 110 10.54 4.86 -1.61
N ALA A 111 11.52 4.15 -1.10
CA ALA A 111 11.61 2.71 -1.24
C ALA A 111 12.19 2.06 0.02
N TYR A 112 11.69 0.87 0.32
CA TYR A 112 12.15 0.06 1.45
C TYR A 112 12.02 -1.43 1.11
N SER A 113 12.64 -2.27 1.91
CA SER A 113 12.57 -3.72 1.76
C SER A 113 12.50 -4.42 3.11
N TRP A 114 12.02 -5.65 3.09
CA TRP A 114 12.02 -6.56 4.24
C TRP A 114 12.04 -8.01 3.78
N VAL A 115 12.35 -8.90 4.70
CA VAL A 115 12.17 -10.34 4.50
C VAL A 115 10.87 -10.76 5.18
N GLN A 116 9.96 -11.34 4.42
CA GLN A 116 8.67 -11.84 4.85
C GLN A 116 8.73 -13.35 5.02
N GLU A 117 8.33 -13.83 6.19
CA GLU A 117 8.28 -15.26 6.48
C GLU A 117 6.86 -15.81 6.42
N TYR A 118 6.74 -17.14 6.40
CA TYR A 118 5.47 -17.89 6.43
C TYR A 118 4.50 -17.57 5.28
N MET A 119 5.02 -17.29 4.10
CA MET A 119 4.25 -16.99 2.89
C MET A 119 4.19 -18.16 1.91
N TYR A 120 4.72 -19.32 2.27
CA TYR A 120 4.76 -20.47 1.39
C TYR A 120 3.94 -21.65 1.92
N GLN A 121 3.42 -22.45 1.00
CA GLN A 121 2.83 -23.76 1.28
C GLN A 121 3.64 -24.83 0.55
N LEU A 122 4.11 -25.83 1.29
CA LEU A 122 4.69 -27.01 0.68
C LEU A 122 3.56 -27.90 0.16
N SER A 123 3.49 -28.07 -1.16
CA SER A 123 2.60 -29.06 -1.75
C SER A 123 3.35 -30.37 -1.94
N THR A 124 3.11 -31.32 -1.04
CA THR A 124 3.71 -32.67 -1.12
C THR A 124 3.07 -33.57 -2.16
N ASN A 125 1.98 -33.13 -2.80
CA ASN A 125 1.18 -33.91 -3.76
C ASN A 125 1.27 -33.39 -5.20
N GLY A 126 2.03 -32.35 -5.44
CA GLY A 126 2.21 -31.81 -6.78
C GLY A 126 3.32 -32.51 -7.51
N VAL A 127 3.00 -33.52 -8.24
CA VAL A 127 3.92 -34.13 -9.21
C VAL A 127 3.66 -33.45 -10.54
N ILE A 128 4.60 -32.60 -10.99
CA ILE A 128 4.67 -32.26 -12.40
C ILE A 128 5.47 -33.39 -13.05
N GLU A 129 4.79 -34.27 -13.77
CA GLU A 129 5.45 -35.24 -14.63
C GLU A 129 5.87 -34.52 -15.90
N ASP A 130 7.15 -34.26 -16.03
CA ASP A 130 7.74 -33.87 -17.30
C ASP A 130 7.87 -35.10 -18.20
N TYR A 131 8.13 -34.91 -19.49
CA TYR A 131 8.30 -35.96 -20.51
C TYR A 131 9.35 -37.01 -20.12
N ASP A 132 10.23 -36.73 -19.19
CA ASP A 132 11.28 -37.59 -18.67
C ASP A 132 10.94 -38.31 -17.34
N ASN A 133 9.70 -38.24 -16.87
CA ASN A 133 9.25 -38.76 -15.55
C ASN A 133 10.05 -38.23 -14.35
N VAL A 134 10.58 -37.02 -14.43
CA VAL A 134 11.28 -36.39 -13.34
C VAL A 134 10.24 -35.79 -12.39
N ARG A 135 10.32 -36.13 -11.10
CA ARG A 135 9.50 -35.54 -10.05
C ARG A 135 10.13 -34.23 -9.60
N TYR A 136 9.36 -33.16 -9.66
CA TYR A 136 9.74 -31.87 -9.09
C TYR A 136 8.88 -31.60 -7.85
N ASP A 137 9.53 -31.32 -6.73
CA ASP A 137 8.87 -30.71 -5.59
C ASP A 137 8.74 -29.22 -5.87
N TYR A 138 7.56 -28.65 -5.64
CA TYR A 138 7.34 -27.22 -5.84
C TYR A 138 6.77 -26.58 -4.59
N VAL A 139 7.06 -25.30 -4.44
CA VAL A 139 6.57 -24.45 -3.37
C VAL A 139 5.63 -23.42 -3.97
N ASN A 140 4.44 -23.30 -3.40
CA ASN A 140 3.52 -22.24 -3.72
C ASN A 140 3.72 -21.08 -2.73
N TYR A 141 3.82 -19.87 -3.27
CA TYR A 141 3.84 -18.64 -2.50
C TYR A 141 2.53 -17.90 -2.74
N ASP A 142 1.83 -17.59 -1.64
CA ASP A 142 0.67 -16.70 -1.67
C ASP A 142 1.13 -15.34 -1.12
N TYR A 143 1.17 -14.34 -2.00
CA TYR A 143 1.55 -12.99 -1.63
C TYR A 143 0.43 -12.00 -1.95
N THR A 144 0.00 -11.26 -0.95
CA THR A 144 -0.90 -10.13 -1.10
C THR A 144 -0.09 -8.84 -0.92
N PRO A 145 -0.04 -7.97 -1.95
CA PRO A 145 0.60 -6.67 -1.82
C PRO A 145 0.00 -5.85 -0.69
N GLY A 146 0.79 -4.95 -0.11
CA GLY A 146 0.34 -4.03 0.92
C GLY A 146 -0.86 -3.21 0.45
N TRP A 147 -1.74 -2.89 1.37
CA TRP A 147 -2.91 -2.05 1.14
C TRP A 147 -2.76 -0.71 1.86
N PHE A 148 -3.60 0.25 1.47
CA PHE A 148 -3.59 1.60 1.98
C PHE A 148 -5.00 1.97 2.39
N ASP A 149 -5.15 2.40 3.65
CA ASP A 149 -6.47 2.77 4.19
C ASP A 149 -6.92 4.15 3.72
N GLU A 150 -5.96 5.06 3.47
CA GLU A 150 -6.20 6.48 3.21
C GLU A 150 -5.55 6.99 1.91
N ALA A 151 -5.29 6.10 0.94
CA ALA A 151 -4.71 6.49 -0.34
C ALA A 151 -5.34 5.77 -1.53
N LYS A 152 -5.34 6.42 -2.70
CA LYS A 152 -5.75 5.85 -3.98
C LYS A 152 -4.52 5.51 -4.81
N ILE A 153 -4.51 4.32 -5.40
CA ILE A 153 -3.42 3.87 -6.26
C ILE A 153 -3.76 4.16 -7.72
N GLY A 154 -2.91 4.92 -8.40
CA GLY A 154 -3.01 5.19 -9.83
C GLY A 154 -2.52 3.99 -10.65
N GLN A 155 -1.31 3.54 -10.39
CA GLN A 155 -0.73 2.39 -11.07
C GLN A 155 -0.03 1.47 -10.08
N MET A 156 -0.27 0.14 -10.24
CA MET A 156 0.44 -0.88 -9.48
C MET A 156 1.21 -1.80 -10.43
N THR A 157 2.43 -2.16 -10.02
CA THR A 157 3.28 -3.14 -10.71
C THR A 157 3.78 -4.17 -9.69
N LEU A 158 3.52 -5.44 -9.95
CA LEU A 158 4.04 -6.58 -9.18
C LEU A 158 4.98 -7.38 -10.09
N ILE A 159 6.20 -7.65 -9.63
CA ILE A 159 7.26 -8.38 -10.33
C ILE A 159 7.76 -9.54 -9.46
#